data_63c47c31bce4abee00bcfaab7abeeb63
#
_entry.id   63c47c31bce4abee00bcfaab7abeeb63
#
_cell.length_a   1.000
_cell.length_b   1.000
_cell.length_c   1.000
_cell.angle_alpha   90.00
_cell.angle_beta   90.00
_cell.angle_gamma   90.00
#
_symmetry.space_group_name_H-M   'P 1'
#
loop_
_entity.id
_entity.type
_entity.pdbx_description
1 polymer ?
#
loop_
_entity_poly.entity_id
_entity_poly.type
_entity_poly.pdbx_seq_one_letter_code
_entity_poly.pdbx_strand_id
1 'polypeptide(L)'
;EKRFPKRRINKCDDFSKMALWSSYEAISVAEIEEIDSNRVGIFIGNNTGGWNSSFSGLRKLHKLKSPVSPYMASNWFPAAVQGHMSIAYGFKGISKTFIADKVSALYALKFAVQAIESGQIDIAVVGGVEAPVNEWALKFYANTGEISKDDNYYFFDRMGRQGYLISEGAGFLILEKKSHALQRNAPKIF
;
A
#
# COMPACT_ATOMS: atom_id res chain seq x y z
N GLU A 1 -15.69 -5.27 8.09
CA GLU A 1 -16.63 -4.83 7.02
C GLU A 1 -17.47 -3.58 7.36
N LYS A 2 -17.75 -3.27 8.63
CA LYS A 2 -18.60 -2.13 9.02
C LYS A 2 -17.93 -0.75 8.92
N ARG A 3 -16.60 -0.65 8.81
CA ARG A 3 -15.86 0.61 8.93
C ARG A 3 -15.71 1.38 7.61
N PHE A 4 -15.58 0.70 6.50
CA PHE A 4 -15.56 1.35 5.19
C PHE A 4 -16.88 1.09 4.47
N PRO A 5 -17.52 2.13 3.90
CA PRO A 5 -18.75 1.94 3.14
C PRO A 5 -18.54 0.91 2.02
N LYS A 6 -19.39 -0.09 1.95
CA LYS A 6 -19.33 -1.17 0.93
C LYS A 6 -19.20 -0.63 -0.50
N ARG A 7 -19.90 0.50 -0.78
CA ARG A 7 -19.82 1.20 -2.06
C ARG A 7 -18.39 1.69 -2.40
N ARG A 8 -17.58 2.05 -1.39
CA ARG A 8 -16.19 2.48 -1.58
C ARG A 8 -15.28 1.28 -1.83
N ILE A 9 -15.38 0.27 -0.98
CA ILE A 9 -14.56 -0.95 -1.07
C ILE A 9 -14.76 -1.66 -2.42
N ASN A 10 -15.99 -1.72 -2.93
CA ASN A 10 -16.27 -2.34 -4.22
C ASN A 10 -15.66 -1.61 -5.42
N LYS A 11 -15.17 -0.38 -5.24
CA LYS A 11 -14.50 0.41 -6.28
C LYS A 11 -12.99 0.26 -6.25
N CYS A 12 -12.43 -0.31 -5.18
CA CYS A 12 -10.99 -0.45 -4.98
C CYS A 12 -10.48 -1.75 -5.56
N ASP A 13 -9.25 -1.73 -6.08
CA ASP A 13 -8.46 -2.93 -6.34
C ASP A 13 -8.03 -3.60 -5.02
N ASP A 14 -7.59 -4.85 -5.09
CA ASP A 14 -7.25 -5.64 -3.91
C ASP A 14 -6.09 -5.03 -3.12
N PHE A 15 -5.06 -4.51 -3.80
CA PHE A 15 -3.97 -3.83 -3.09
C PHE A 15 -4.45 -2.60 -2.30
N SER A 16 -5.39 -1.83 -2.83
CA SER A 16 -5.99 -0.70 -2.12
C SER A 16 -6.83 -1.14 -0.92
N LYS A 17 -7.56 -2.26 -1.04
CA LYS A 17 -8.30 -2.83 0.08
C LYS A 17 -7.38 -3.28 1.21
N MET A 18 -6.29 -3.99 0.87
CA MET A 18 -5.30 -4.45 1.85
C MET A 18 -4.64 -3.27 2.56
N ALA A 19 -4.25 -2.22 1.82
CA ALA A 19 -3.69 -1.01 2.39
C ALA A 19 -4.67 -0.30 3.34
N LEU A 20 -5.93 -0.17 2.96
CA LEU A 20 -6.97 0.43 3.81
C LEU A 20 -7.15 -0.34 5.13
N TRP A 21 -7.15 -1.67 5.10
CA TRP A 21 -7.28 -2.46 6.32
C TRP A 21 -6.04 -2.38 7.21
N SER A 22 -4.86 -2.58 6.65
CA SER A 22 -3.61 -2.57 7.41
C SER A 22 -3.30 -1.18 8.00
N SER A 23 -3.50 -0.12 7.22
CA SER A 23 -3.31 1.24 7.71
C SER A 23 -4.34 1.64 8.76
N TYR A 24 -5.59 1.13 8.63
CA TYR A 24 -6.62 1.34 9.63
C TYR A 24 -6.21 0.79 11.01
N GLU A 25 -5.66 -0.41 11.06
CA GLU A 25 -5.17 -0.99 12.32
C GLU A 25 -4.07 -0.12 12.93
N ALA A 26 -3.11 0.33 12.14
CA ALA A 26 -2.04 1.22 12.60
C ALA A 26 -2.58 2.57 13.13
N ILE A 27 -3.54 3.19 12.40
CA ILE A 27 -4.19 4.45 12.77
C ILE A 27 -4.95 4.29 14.09
N SER A 28 -5.71 3.21 14.23
CA SER A 28 -6.51 2.96 15.45
C SER A 28 -5.63 2.70 16.67
N VAL A 29 -4.52 1.99 16.51
CA VAL A 29 -3.57 1.74 17.62
C VAL A 29 -2.86 3.03 18.04
N ALA A 30 -2.60 3.92 17.09
CA ALA A 30 -1.94 5.21 17.35
C ALA A 30 -2.90 6.32 17.80
N GLU A 31 -4.21 6.09 17.74
CA GLU A 31 -5.26 7.06 18.12
C GLU A 31 -5.09 8.42 17.45
N ILE A 32 -5.01 8.43 16.11
CA ILE A 32 -4.77 9.65 15.33
C ILE A 32 -6.01 10.12 14.53
N GLU A 33 -7.20 9.59 14.82
CA GLU A 33 -8.43 9.93 14.09
C GLU A 33 -8.88 11.38 14.30
N GLU A 34 -8.58 11.99 15.46
CA GLU A 34 -9.05 13.34 15.85
C GLU A 34 -7.95 14.41 15.75
N ILE A 35 -6.91 14.19 14.98
CA ILE A 35 -5.78 15.12 14.81
C ILE A 35 -6.02 16.02 13.60
N ASP A 36 -5.34 17.19 13.56
CA ASP A 36 -5.40 18.08 12.39
C ASP A 36 -5.02 17.32 11.11
N SER A 37 -6.02 17.07 10.30
CA SER A 37 -5.89 16.30 9.06
C SER A 37 -4.93 16.91 8.05
N ASN A 38 -4.64 18.22 8.13
CA ASN A 38 -3.67 18.90 7.25
C ASN A 38 -2.23 18.57 7.64
N ARG A 39 -2.02 18.09 8.86
CA ARG A 39 -0.71 17.74 9.41
C ARG A 39 -0.41 16.24 9.36
N VAL A 40 -1.31 15.42 8.81
CA VAL A 40 -1.12 13.98 8.63
C VAL A 40 -0.82 13.67 7.17
N GLY A 41 0.37 13.14 6.89
CA GLY A 41 0.80 12.72 5.55
C GLY A 41 0.62 11.23 5.29
N ILE A 42 0.64 10.83 4.02
CA ILE A 42 0.55 9.43 3.57
C ILE A 42 1.71 9.13 2.64
N PHE A 43 2.53 8.13 3.00
CA PHE A 43 3.70 7.72 2.23
C PHE A 43 3.64 6.22 1.95
N ILE A 44 3.57 5.83 0.70
CA ILE A 44 3.34 4.45 0.31
C ILE A 44 4.37 3.98 -0.70
N GLY A 45 4.93 2.80 -0.46
CA GLY A 45 5.70 2.05 -1.44
C GLY A 45 4.85 0.96 -2.07
N ASN A 46 4.79 0.94 -3.38
CA ASN A 46 4.32 -0.22 -4.14
C ASN A 46 4.91 -0.18 -5.55
N ASN A 47 4.89 -1.29 -6.24
CA ASN A 47 5.50 -1.41 -7.56
C ASN A 47 4.47 -1.73 -8.64
N THR A 48 3.57 -2.66 -8.38
CA THR A 48 2.65 -3.19 -9.39
C THR A 48 1.33 -2.43 -9.49
N GLY A 49 0.94 -1.71 -8.44
CA GLY A 49 -0.36 -1.04 -8.41
C GLY A 49 -1.53 -2.02 -8.61
N GLY A 50 -2.53 -1.60 -9.34
CA GLY A 50 -3.75 -2.38 -9.58
C GLY A 50 -3.65 -3.37 -10.73
N TRP A 51 -2.65 -4.23 -10.75
CA TRP A 51 -2.49 -5.25 -11.80
C TRP A 51 -3.67 -6.22 -11.88
N ASN A 52 -4.33 -6.55 -10.75
CA ASN A 52 -5.50 -7.42 -10.74
C ASN A 52 -6.70 -6.79 -11.47
N SER A 53 -6.95 -5.50 -11.24
CA SER A 53 -7.99 -4.76 -11.98
C SER A 53 -7.64 -4.65 -13.46
N SER A 54 -6.37 -4.37 -13.78
CA SER A 54 -5.88 -4.25 -15.16
C SER A 54 -6.02 -5.58 -15.91
N PHE A 55 -5.55 -6.68 -15.33
CA PHE A 55 -5.66 -8.01 -15.93
C PHE A 55 -7.12 -8.40 -16.16
N SER A 56 -7.98 -8.22 -15.15
CA SER A 56 -9.41 -8.52 -15.26
C SER A 56 -10.09 -7.67 -16.33
N GLY A 57 -9.78 -6.37 -16.38
CA GLY A 57 -10.32 -5.44 -17.38
C GLY A 57 -9.89 -5.78 -18.80
N LEU A 58 -8.60 -6.02 -19.02
CA LEU A 58 -8.07 -6.40 -20.33
C LEU A 58 -8.61 -7.76 -20.80
N ARG A 59 -8.76 -8.73 -19.90
CA ARG A 59 -9.38 -10.02 -20.21
C ARG A 59 -10.85 -9.85 -20.65
N LYS A 60 -11.63 -9.02 -19.94
CA LYS A 60 -13.01 -8.70 -20.33
C LYS A 60 -13.07 -8.07 -21.72
N LEU A 61 -12.24 -7.06 -21.97
CA LEU A 61 -12.21 -6.33 -23.24
C LEU A 61 -11.81 -7.23 -24.40
N HIS A 62 -10.71 -7.97 -24.29
CA HIS A 62 -10.12 -8.68 -25.42
C HIS A 62 -10.66 -10.09 -25.62
N LYS A 63 -10.88 -10.85 -24.54
CA LYS A 63 -11.37 -12.24 -24.63
C LYS A 63 -12.89 -12.34 -24.61
N LEU A 64 -13.54 -11.60 -23.71
CA LEU A 64 -14.99 -11.71 -23.52
C LEU A 64 -15.79 -10.69 -24.33
N LYS A 65 -15.12 -9.73 -24.99
CA LYS A 65 -15.75 -8.62 -25.74
C LYS A 65 -16.80 -7.86 -24.93
N SER A 66 -16.59 -7.80 -23.61
CA SER A 66 -17.49 -7.17 -22.64
C SER A 66 -16.97 -5.81 -22.18
N PRO A 67 -17.84 -4.89 -21.76
CA PRO A 67 -17.44 -3.60 -21.20
C PRO A 67 -16.54 -3.77 -19.96
N VAL A 68 -15.58 -2.88 -19.82
CA VAL A 68 -14.73 -2.80 -18.62
C VAL A 68 -15.32 -1.83 -17.60
N SER A 69 -14.97 -2.04 -16.33
CA SER A 69 -15.36 -1.13 -15.28
C SER A 69 -14.71 0.24 -15.47
N PRO A 70 -15.44 1.37 -15.34
CA PRO A 70 -14.83 2.71 -15.38
C PRO A 70 -13.80 2.90 -14.25
N TYR A 71 -13.91 2.16 -13.14
CA TYR A 71 -12.94 2.19 -12.03
C TYR A 71 -11.58 1.59 -12.39
N MET A 72 -11.47 0.84 -13.49
CA MET A 72 -10.17 0.41 -13.99
C MET A 72 -9.25 1.60 -14.25
N ALA A 73 -9.78 2.71 -14.77
CA ALA A 73 -9.02 3.92 -15.03
C ALA A 73 -8.40 4.57 -13.77
N SER A 74 -9.01 4.37 -12.61
CA SER A 74 -8.52 4.92 -11.34
C SER A 74 -7.77 3.90 -10.47
N ASN A 75 -7.86 2.62 -10.76
CA ASN A 75 -7.30 1.57 -9.90
C ASN A 75 -5.97 0.99 -10.41
N TRP A 76 -5.67 1.13 -11.70
CA TRP A 76 -4.53 0.46 -12.31
C TRP A 76 -3.16 0.97 -11.84
N PHE A 77 -3.07 2.24 -11.48
CA PHE A 77 -1.78 2.88 -11.22
C PHE A 77 -1.39 2.85 -9.73
N PRO A 78 -0.09 2.81 -9.43
CA PRO A 78 0.41 2.66 -8.06
C PRO A 78 -0.07 3.73 -7.07
N ALA A 79 -0.29 4.96 -7.50
CA ALA A 79 -0.75 6.03 -6.60
C ALA A 79 -2.25 5.99 -6.27
N ALA A 80 -3.02 5.07 -6.85
CA ALA A 80 -4.45 4.92 -6.54
C ALA A 80 -4.72 4.69 -5.05
N VAL A 81 -3.91 3.87 -4.42
CA VAL A 81 -4.02 3.53 -2.99
C VAL A 81 -3.89 4.76 -2.09
N GLN A 82 -2.96 5.66 -2.40
CA GLN A 82 -2.78 6.93 -1.70
C GLN A 82 -4.07 7.76 -1.73
N GLY A 83 -4.69 7.89 -2.90
CA GLY A 83 -5.97 8.60 -3.07
C GLY A 83 -7.11 7.94 -2.29
N HIS A 84 -7.21 6.62 -2.33
CA HIS A 84 -8.22 5.89 -1.57
C HIS A 84 -8.06 6.07 -0.06
N MET A 85 -6.82 6.07 0.47
CA MET A 85 -6.53 6.30 1.88
C MET A 85 -6.84 7.75 2.28
N SER A 86 -6.38 8.75 1.51
CA SER A 86 -6.68 10.16 1.77
C SER A 86 -8.19 10.42 1.88
N ILE A 87 -8.98 9.90 0.93
CA ILE A 87 -10.44 10.03 0.94
C ILE A 87 -11.07 9.25 2.11
N ALA A 88 -10.53 8.08 2.47
CA ALA A 88 -11.10 7.22 3.51
C ALA A 88 -10.95 7.82 4.90
N TYR A 89 -9.78 8.39 5.19
CA TYR A 89 -9.42 8.94 6.50
C TYR A 89 -9.58 10.46 6.60
N GLY A 90 -9.75 11.15 5.47
CA GLY A 90 -9.85 12.60 5.45
C GLY A 90 -8.50 13.32 5.64
N PHE A 91 -7.36 12.60 5.56
CA PHE A 91 -6.03 13.18 5.68
C PHE A 91 -5.68 14.04 4.46
N LYS A 92 -5.19 15.25 4.71
CA LYS A 92 -4.97 16.30 3.71
C LYS A 92 -3.51 16.77 3.64
N GLY A 93 -2.66 16.25 4.50
CA GLY A 93 -1.22 16.52 4.47
C GLY A 93 -0.56 15.97 3.21
N ILE A 94 0.75 16.21 3.09
CA ILE A 94 1.52 15.73 1.94
C ILE A 94 1.39 14.23 1.76
N SER A 95 1.12 13.79 0.53
CA SER A 95 0.96 12.38 0.21
C SER A 95 1.81 12.02 -0.99
N LYS A 96 2.57 10.91 -0.90
CA LYS A 96 3.47 10.44 -1.95
C LYS A 96 3.44 8.94 -2.11
N THR A 97 3.56 8.48 -3.34
CA THR A 97 3.75 7.07 -3.69
C THR A 97 5.13 6.89 -4.31
N PHE A 98 5.83 5.87 -3.89
CA PHE A 98 7.19 5.54 -4.35
C PHE A 98 7.17 4.21 -5.08
N ILE A 99 7.77 4.22 -6.27
CA ILE A 99 7.93 3.06 -7.14
C ILE A 99 9.42 2.89 -7.34
N ALA A 100 10.03 1.95 -6.63
CA ALA A 100 11.47 1.70 -6.62
C ALA A 100 11.76 0.20 -6.39
N ASP A 101 10.97 -0.66 -7.02
CA ASP A 101 11.06 -2.11 -6.90
C ASP A 101 11.06 -2.57 -5.42
N LYS A 102 11.97 -3.44 -5.05
CA LYS A 102 12.08 -4.05 -3.70
C LYS A 102 12.31 -3.03 -2.57
N VAL A 103 12.71 -1.79 -2.89
CA VAL A 103 12.98 -0.74 -1.90
C VAL A 103 11.91 0.35 -1.83
N SER A 104 10.78 0.17 -2.51
CA SER A 104 9.70 1.16 -2.56
C SER A 104 9.23 1.61 -1.17
N ALA A 105 8.99 0.68 -0.26
CA ALA A 105 8.56 0.99 1.11
C ALA A 105 9.65 1.70 1.94
N LEU A 106 10.93 1.39 1.70
CA LEU A 106 12.05 2.07 2.36
C LEU A 106 12.17 3.53 1.90
N TYR A 107 11.91 3.81 0.62
CA TYR A 107 11.80 5.19 0.16
C TYR A 107 10.62 5.92 0.78
N ALA A 108 9.47 5.28 0.89
CA ALA A 108 8.32 5.85 1.58
C ALA A 108 8.68 6.24 3.03
N LEU A 109 9.34 5.33 3.76
CA LEU A 109 9.82 5.56 5.12
C LEU A 109 10.80 6.75 5.18
N LYS A 110 11.82 6.75 4.33
CA LYS A 110 12.83 7.83 4.27
C LYS A 110 12.18 9.21 4.09
N PHE A 111 11.29 9.33 3.10
CA PHE A 111 10.66 10.62 2.79
C PHE A 111 9.60 11.03 3.82
N ALA A 112 8.96 10.08 4.50
CA ALA A 112 8.09 10.36 5.64
C ALA A 112 8.88 10.98 6.81
N VAL A 113 10.05 10.42 7.16
CA VAL A 113 10.95 10.97 8.17
C VAL A 113 11.37 12.39 7.79
N GLN A 114 11.83 12.62 6.56
CA GLN A 114 12.22 13.96 6.09
C GLN A 114 11.08 14.98 6.16
N ALA A 115 9.85 14.58 5.83
CA ALA A 115 8.69 15.46 5.91
C ALA A 115 8.34 15.85 7.36
N ILE A 116 8.51 14.95 8.32
CA ILE A 116 8.34 15.22 9.75
C ILE A 116 9.48 16.11 10.27
N GLU A 117 10.72 15.79 9.94
CA GLU A 117 11.89 16.57 10.39
C GLU A 117 11.87 17.99 9.85
N SER A 118 11.45 18.18 8.60
CA SER A 118 11.29 19.53 8.00
C SER A 118 10.07 20.31 8.49
N GLY A 119 9.22 19.70 9.32
CA GLY A 119 8.01 20.32 9.85
C GLY A 119 6.87 20.49 8.85
N GLN A 120 6.90 19.78 7.71
CA GLN A 120 5.80 19.81 6.74
C GLN A 120 4.55 19.09 7.27
N ILE A 121 4.76 18.05 8.07
CA ILE A 121 3.71 17.28 8.75
C ILE A 121 4.17 16.94 10.17
N ASP A 122 3.25 16.55 11.03
CA ASP A 122 3.55 16.07 12.38
C ASP A 122 3.47 14.54 12.46
N ILE A 123 2.63 13.94 11.61
CA ILE A 123 2.38 12.50 11.57
C ILE A 123 2.44 12.00 10.13
N ALA A 124 2.99 10.81 9.94
CA ALA A 124 2.95 10.10 8.68
C ALA A 124 2.36 8.69 8.85
N VAL A 125 1.37 8.37 8.04
CA VAL A 125 0.95 6.99 7.78
C VAL A 125 1.86 6.47 6.68
N VAL A 126 2.74 5.53 7.00
CA VAL A 126 3.76 5.06 6.07
C VAL A 126 3.76 3.54 5.98
N GLY A 127 3.93 3.02 4.77
CA GLY A 127 3.97 1.57 4.59
C GLY A 127 4.17 1.14 3.15
N GLY A 128 3.97 -0.15 2.93
CA GLY A 128 4.01 -0.77 1.61
C GLY A 128 2.87 -1.73 1.42
N VAL A 129 2.50 -1.94 0.16
CA VAL A 129 1.47 -2.88 -0.23
C VAL A 129 1.72 -3.41 -1.63
N GLU A 130 1.53 -4.72 -1.82
CA GLU A 130 1.53 -5.38 -3.12
C GLU A 130 0.43 -6.44 -3.17
N ALA A 131 -0.26 -6.53 -4.32
CA ALA A 131 -1.25 -7.58 -4.60
C ALA A 131 -1.17 -8.02 -6.07
N PRO A 132 -0.03 -8.59 -6.51
CA PRO A 132 0.19 -8.92 -7.90
C PRO A 132 -0.23 -10.35 -8.29
N VAL A 133 -0.81 -11.14 -7.40
CA VAL A 133 -1.03 -12.58 -7.66
C VAL A 133 -2.17 -12.79 -8.65
N ASN A 134 -1.81 -12.84 -9.92
CA ASN A 134 -2.70 -13.20 -11.02
C ASN A 134 -1.92 -13.94 -12.12
N GLU A 135 -2.63 -14.56 -13.06
CA GLU A 135 -2.04 -15.37 -14.14
C GLU A 135 -0.99 -14.56 -14.97
N TRP A 136 -1.25 -13.29 -15.20
CA TRP A 136 -0.36 -12.42 -15.96
C TRP A 136 0.96 -12.15 -15.23
N ALA A 137 0.86 -11.71 -13.97
CA ALA A 137 2.02 -11.44 -13.14
C ALA A 137 2.87 -12.72 -12.92
N LEU A 138 2.24 -13.86 -12.63
CA LEU A 138 2.94 -15.13 -12.45
C LEU A 138 3.70 -15.53 -13.71
N LYS A 139 3.12 -15.38 -14.90
CA LYS A 139 3.83 -15.64 -16.16
C LYS A 139 4.97 -14.67 -16.40
N PHE A 140 4.77 -13.38 -16.12
CA PHE A 140 5.81 -12.37 -16.25
C PHE A 140 7.02 -12.72 -15.38
N TYR A 141 6.80 -12.92 -14.08
CA TYR A 141 7.90 -13.22 -13.15
C TYR A 141 8.52 -14.61 -13.37
N ALA A 142 7.74 -15.59 -13.83
CA ALA A 142 8.31 -16.89 -14.22
C ALA A 142 9.32 -16.76 -15.36
N ASN A 143 9.07 -15.85 -16.30
CA ASN A 143 9.96 -15.60 -17.42
C ASN A 143 11.24 -14.83 -17.03
N THR A 144 11.24 -14.10 -15.92
CA THR A 144 12.46 -13.45 -15.41
C THR A 144 13.43 -14.42 -14.76
N GLY A 145 12.99 -15.64 -14.44
CA GLY A 145 13.79 -16.63 -13.71
C GLY A 145 13.96 -16.33 -12.22
N GLU A 146 13.28 -15.31 -11.70
CA GLU A 146 13.38 -14.89 -10.30
C GLU A 146 12.47 -15.67 -9.35
N ILE A 147 11.46 -16.39 -9.87
CA ILE A 147 10.57 -17.23 -9.03
C ILE A 147 11.29 -18.52 -8.64
N SER A 148 11.21 -18.85 -7.36
CA SER A 148 11.65 -20.16 -6.85
C SER A 148 10.83 -21.28 -7.48
N LYS A 149 11.53 -22.34 -7.90
CA LYS A 149 10.93 -23.61 -8.36
C LYS A 149 10.91 -24.67 -7.26
N ASP A 150 11.31 -24.30 -6.05
CA ASP A 150 11.41 -25.22 -4.92
C ASP A 150 10.07 -25.24 -4.18
N ASP A 151 9.47 -26.42 -4.07
CA ASP A 151 8.22 -26.62 -3.31
C ASP A 151 8.40 -26.43 -1.79
N ASN A 152 9.65 -26.53 -1.31
CA ASN A 152 10.03 -26.30 0.09
C ASN A 152 10.71 -24.94 0.26
N TYR A 153 9.99 -23.86 -0.02
CA TYR A 153 10.51 -22.50 0.13
C TYR A 153 10.52 -22.06 1.61
N TYR A 154 11.71 -21.71 2.11
CA TYR A 154 11.88 -21.14 3.45
C TYR A 154 12.24 -19.66 3.35
N PHE A 155 11.47 -18.81 4.01
CA PHE A 155 11.78 -17.37 4.11
C PHE A 155 13.16 -17.19 4.78
N PHE A 156 13.96 -16.28 4.18
CA PHE A 156 15.30 -15.94 4.69
C PHE A 156 16.28 -17.12 4.78
N ASP A 157 16.13 -18.12 3.93
CA ASP A 157 17.11 -19.21 3.82
C ASP A 157 18.47 -18.67 3.41
N ARG A 158 19.45 -18.77 4.33
CA ARG A 158 20.85 -18.38 4.10
C ARG A 158 21.61 -19.37 3.21
N MET A 159 21.04 -20.49 2.87
CA MET A 159 21.68 -21.57 2.10
C MET A 159 21.65 -21.34 0.59
N GLY A 160 21.31 -20.12 0.14
CA GLY A 160 21.51 -19.72 -1.25
C GLY A 160 20.50 -20.29 -2.25
N ARG A 161 19.30 -20.65 -1.81
CA ARG A 161 18.21 -21.01 -2.73
C ARG A 161 17.84 -19.78 -3.56
N GLN A 162 17.88 -19.93 -4.86
CA GLN A 162 17.58 -18.84 -5.77
C GLN A 162 16.08 -18.66 -5.95
N GLY A 163 15.67 -17.39 -5.98
CA GLY A 163 14.31 -17.00 -6.28
C GLY A 163 13.48 -16.61 -5.06
N TYR A 164 12.27 -16.15 -5.34
CA TYR A 164 11.27 -15.77 -4.35
C TYR A 164 9.89 -16.28 -4.74
N LEU A 165 8.97 -16.38 -3.79
CA LEU A 165 7.56 -16.62 -4.04
C LEU A 165 6.84 -15.29 -4.16
N ILE A 166 6.07 -15.12 -5.25
CA ILE A 166 5.19 -13.97 -5.36
C ILE A 166 4.02 -14.16 -4.40
N SER A 167 3.81 -13.16 -3.56
CA SER A 167 2.72 -13.13 -2.60
C SER A 167 2.06 -11.75 -2.57
N GLU A 168 1.03 -11.62 -1.75
CA GLU A 168 0.30 -10.39 -1.51
C GLU A 168 0.44 -10.00 -0.06
N GLY A 169 0.55 -8.70 0.21
CA GLY A 169 0.67 -8.23 1.57
C GLY A 169 0.63 -6.71 1.68
N ALA A 170 0.31 -6.24 2.89
CA ALA A 170 0.36 -4.83 3.27
C ALA A 170 0.89 -4.71 4.70
N GLY A 171 1.76 -3.72 4.92
CA GLY A 171 2.26 -3.36 6.23
C GLY A 171 2.33 -1.85 6.37
N PHE A 172 1.74 -1.31 7.44
CA PHE A 172 1.73 0.12 7.73
C PHE A 172 2.14 0.39 9.17
N LEU A 173 2.76 1.54 9.38
CA LEU A 173 3.11 2.07 10.68
C LEU A 173 2.83 3.57 10.72
N ILE A 174 2.75 4.12 11.93
CA ILE A 174 2.62 5.54 12.16
C ILE A 174 3.95 6.08 12.65
N LEU A 175 4.46 7.08 11.94
CA LEU A 175 5.59 7.88 12.39
C LEU A 175 5.08 9.21 12.92
N GLU A 176 5.63 9.63 14.03
CA GLU A 176 5.26 10.87 14.68
C GLU A 176 6.48 11.50 15.36
N LYS A 177 6.56 12.83 15.36
CA LYS A 177 7.59 13.53 16.10
C LYS A 177 7.41 13.27 17.59
N LYS A 178 8.46 12.78 18.26
CA LYS A 178 8.39 12.40 19.68
C LYS A 178 7.80 13.48 20.58
N SER A 179 8.18 14.75 20.36
CA SER A 179 7.63 15.88 21.14
C SER A 179 6.11 16.04 20.94
N HIS A 180 5.62 15.82 19.72
CA HIS A 180 4.19 15.88 19.39
C HIS A 180 3.44 14.70 20.05
N ALA A 181 3.98 13.49 19.94
CA ALA A 181 3.39 12.30 20.55
C ALA A 181 3.27 12.43 22.10
N LEU A 182 4.32 12.98 22.75
CA LEU A 182 4.30 13.25 24.19
C LEU A 182 3.27 14.33 24.56
N GLN A 183 3.16 15.40 23.78
CA GLN A 183 2.22 16.50 24.02
C GLN A 183 0.76 16.04 23.96
N ARG A 184 0.42 15.14 23.05
CA ARG A 184 -0.94 14.57 22.92
C ARG A 184 -1.20 13.32 23.76
N ASN A 185 -0.23 12.88 24.58
CA ASN A 185 -0.31 11.64 25.36
C ASN A 185 -0.59 10.40 24.49
N ALA A 186 0.17 10.23 23.42
CA ALA A 186 0.03 9.09 22.52
C ALA A 186 0.07 7.76 23.29
N PRO A 187 -0.79 6.76 22.95
CA PRO A 187 -0.97 5.56 23.78
C PRO A 187 0.25 4.63 23.75
N LYS A 188 1.04 4.67 22.69
CA LYS A 188 2.26 3.84 22.51
C LYS A 188 3.34 4.65 21.80
N ILE A 189 4.52 4.64 22.36
CA ILE A 189 5.73 5.24 21.79
C ILE A 189 6.84 4.19 21.83
N PHE A 190 7.47 3.89 20.70
CA PHE A 190 8.57 2.94 20.57
C PHE A 190 9.87 3.64 20.19
#